data_37798a344fc795fefc2f080858a68390
#
_entry.id   37798a344fc795fefc2f080858a68390
#
_cell.length_a   1.000
_cell.length_b   1.000
_cell.length_c   1.000
_cell.angle_alpha   90.00
_cell.angle_beta   90.00
_cell.angle_gamma   90.00
#
_symmetry.space_group_name_H-M   'P 1'
#
loop_
_entity.id
_entity.type
_entity.pdbx_description
1 polymer ?
#
loop_
_entity_poly.entity_id
_entity_poly.type
_entity_poly.pdbx_seq_one_letter_code
_entity_poly.pdbx_strand_id
1 'polypeptide(L)'
;MEKQKAKTGPKKKVGKKQRRKRKLILFIVEVLVILILLVVFYVMSKLNKINNTGSLDAKKLNINIDSETQEVLDNYTNIAIFGIDNRNSGNYESGNSDCIMIASINDDTKEVKLVSVYRDSFLAVDDKDSLRKLNAAYAKGGPTGAVAALNKNLDLNITEYVSVDFNAVMEVVDALGGIELDITKEEASNMHIWIDEMNEVMGTHGKPVSGPGVQQVNGIQALAYCRDRMSGGDDFHRTERQRIVVGKIVEKAKQADILTLNDLVDKLFPDISTSLSTTEILGLAAHVKEYELADTQGWPFQLDTKMMEKSIGAVVVPTDLETNVDLLHRYLFDVEDYETTDKVKEISKAVSNRTGKTAADTTRDTNPLVQDAAAAETTE
;
A
#
# COMPACT_ATOMS: atom_id res chain seq x y z
N MET A 1 68.13 -56.25 -1.85
CA MET A 1 66.80 -55.56 -2.00
C MET A 1 65.99 -55.73 -0.73
N GLU A 2 66.05 -54.75 0.17
CA GLU A 2 65.40 -54.76 1.46
C GLU A 2 64.04 -54.08 1.37
N LYS A 3 62.93 -54.77 1.67
CA LYS A 3 61.58 -54.22 1.64
C LYS A 3 61.34 -53.46 2.93
N GLN A 4 61.29 -52.15 2.90
CA GLN A 4 60.84 -51.30 4.01
C GLN A 4 59.34 -51.55 4.27
N LYS A 5 59.05 -52.10 5.46
CA LYS A 5 57.68 -52.20 6.00
C LYS A 5 57.26 -50.85 6.58
N ALA A 6 56.22 -50.21 5.97
CA ALA A 6 55.59 -49.02 6.51
C ALA A 6 54.96 -49.32 7.85
N LYS A 7 55.37 -48.59 8.93
CA LYS A 7 54.78 -48.64 10.26
C LYS A 7 53.48 -47.86 10.26
N THR A 8 52.35 -48.55 10.27
CA THR A 8 51.03 -47.90 10.56
C THR A 8 50.95 -47.56 12.05
N GLY A 9 50.92 -46.25 12.34
CA GLY A 9 50.79 -45.76 13.70
C GLY A 9 49.45 -46.14 14.34
N PRO A 10 49.33 -46.22 15.68
CA PRO A 10 48.13 -46.68 16.37
C PRO A 10 46.97 -45.69 16.19
N LYS A 11 45.87 -46.16 15.60
CA LYS A 11 44.60 -45.39 15.53
C LYS A 11 44.09 -45.10 16.94
N LYS A 12 44.10 -43.82 17.39
CA LYS A 12 43.56 -43.39 18.70
C LYS A 12 42.10 -43.82 18.80
N LYS A 13 41.80 -44.75 19.71
CA LYS A 13 40.43 -45.17 20.03
C LYS A 13 39.71 -44.02 20.73
N VAL A 14 38.72 -43.41 20.07
CA VAL A 14 37.85 -42.38 20.66
C VAL A 14 37.10 -42.98 21.85
N GLY A 15 37.31 -42.44 23.06
CA GLY A 15 36.73 -42.97 24.29
C GLY A 15 35.18 -42.95 24.28
N LYS A 16 34.55 -43.94 24.97
CA LYS A 16 33.08 -44.08 25.05
C LYS A 16 32.36 -42.76 25.42
N LYS A 17 32.95 -41.94 26.31
CA LYS A 17 32.42 -40.65 26.77
C LYS A 17 32.40 -39.60 25.61
N GLN A 18 33.41 -39.60 24.77
CA GLN A 18 33.52 -38.69 23.62
C GLN A 18 32.56 -39.10 22.50
N ARG A 19 32.29 -40.38 22.29
CA ARG A 19 31.27 -40.88 21.35
C ARG A 19 29.85 -40.55 21.83
N ARG A 20 29.57 -40.62 23.15
CA ARG A 20 28.27 -40.19 23.70
C ARG A 20 28.04 -38.70 23.55
N LYS A 21 29.04 -37.85 23.81
CA LYS A 21 28.95 -36.39 23.58
C LYS A 21 28.68 -36.07 22.12
N ARG A 22 29.39 -36.71 21.17
CA ARG A 22 29.14 -36.51 19.72
C ARG A 22 27.74 -36.93 19.31
N LYS A 23 27.23 -38.06 19.80
CA LYS A 23 25.84 -38.49 19.51
C LYS A 23 24.82 -37.51 20.10
N LEU A 24 25.05 -36.99 21.29
CA LEU A 24 24.18 -35.98 21.90
C LEU A 24 24.18 -34.68 21.10
N ILE A 25 25.35 -34.19 20.65
CA ILE A 25 25.47 -33.01 19.81
C ILE A 25 24.75 -33.22 18.45
N LEU A 26 24.95 -34.38 17.80
CA LEU A 26 24.25 -34.72 16.55
C LEU A 26 22.73 -34.73 16.75
N PHE A 27 22.24 -35.36 17.85
CA PHE A 27 20.82 -35.38 18.17
C PHE A 27 20.26 -33.96 18.40
N ILE A 28 20.98 -33.09 19.11
CA ILE A 28 20.58 -31.67 19.29
C ILE A 28 20.54 -30.95 17.97
N VAL A 29 21.53 -31.16 17.09
CA VAL A 29 21.54 -30.56 15.74
C VAL A 29 20.35 -31.07 14.89
N GLU A 30 20.07 -32.37 14.93
CA GLU A 30 18.91 -32.96 14.22
C GLU A 30 17.58 -32.36 14.72
N VAL A 31 17.40 -32.26 16.06
CA VAL A 31 16.19 -31.60 16.61
C VAL A 31 16.10 -30.14 16.23
N LEU A 32 17.21 -29.41 16.23
CA LEU A 32 17.25 -28.01 15.84
C LEU A 32 16.92 -27.83 14.34
N VAL A 33 17.43 -28.69 13.47
CA VAL A 33 17.09 -28.71 12.06
C VAL A 33 15.60 -29.01 11.84
N ILE A 34 15.05 -29.99 12.56
CA ILE A 34 13.60 -30.31 12.48
C ILE A 34 12.77 -29.10 12.93
N LEU A 35 13.15 -28.42 14.01
CA LEU A 35 12.45 -27.21 14.48
C LEU A 35 12.50 -26.10 13.43
N ILE A 36 13.67 -25.86 12.82
CA ILE A 36 13.79 -24.88 11.73
C ILE A 36 12.89 -25.25 10.55
N LEU A 37 12.89 -26.53 10.13
CA LEU A 37 12.03 -26.98 9.03
C LEU A 37 10.54 -26.83 9.37
N LEU A 38 10.13 -27.07 10.62
CA LEU A 38 8.76 -26.85 11.07
C LEU A 38 8.38 -25.38 11.03
N VAL A 39 9.28 -24.47 11.44
CA VAL A 39 9.05 -23.03 11.35
C VAL A 39 8.94 -22.60 9.89
N VAL A 40 9.85 -23.04 9.03
CA VAL A 40 9.80 -22.75 7.59
C VAL A 40 8.50 -23.27 6.98
N PHE A 41 8.12 -24.51 7.25
CA PHE A 41 6.87 -25.08 6.78
C PHE A 41 5.66 -24.28 7.26
N TYR A 42 5.63 -23.87 8.53
CA TYR A 42 4.57 -23.05 9.11
C TYR A 42 4.46 -21.71 8.38
N VAL A 43 5.56 -20.98 8.22
CA VAL A 43 5.60 -19.70 7.51
C VAL A 43 5.13 -19.86 6.06
N MET A 44 5.66 -20.86 5.34
CA MET A 44 5.25 -21.13 3.96
C MET A 44 3.75 -21.48 3.85
N SER A 45 3.19 -22.20 4.82
CA SER A 45 1.76 -22.52 4.84
C SER A 45 0.88 -21.28 4.98
N LYS A 46 1.37 -20.23 5.67
CA LYS A 46 0.68 -18.95 5.79
C LYS A 46 0.76 -18.15 4.49
N LEU A 47 1.97 -18.02 3.94
CA LEU A 47 2.21 -17.26 2.71
C LEU A 47 1.48 -17.85 1.49
N ASN A 48 1.28 -19.17 1.46
CA ASN A 48 0.50 -19.83 0.41
C ASN A 48 -1.01 -19.45 0.41
N LYS A 49 -1.49 -18.74 1.42
CA LYS A 49 -2.88 -18.24 1.45
C LYS A 49 -3.05 -16.94 0.65
N ILE A 50 -1.98 -16.20 0.42
CA ILE A 50 -2.00 -14.97 -0.38
C ILE A 50 -2.22 -15.34 -1.85
N ASN A 51 -3.08 -14.60 -2.53
CA ASN A 51 -3.18 -14.68 -3.97
C ASN A 51 -1.99 -13.96 -4.60
N ASN A 52 -0.84 -14.66 -4.69
CA ASN A 52 0.37 -14.15 -5.30
C ASN A 52 0.32 -14.32 -6.81
N THR A 53 0.34 -13.21 -7.53
CA THR A 53 0.29 -13.20 -9.01
C THR A 53 1.67 -13.33 -9.66
N GLY A 54 2.73 -13.36 -8.85
CA GLY A 54 4.12 -13.26 -9.33
C GLY A 54 4.50 -11.82 -9.69
N SER A 55 5.79 -11.61 -9.92
CA SER A 55 6.34 -10.29 -10.27
C SER A 55 5.74 -9.76 -11.56
N LEU A 56 5.50 -8.46 -11.59
CA LEU A 56 4.99 -7.77 -12.76
C LEU A 56 6.04 -7.74 -13.89
N ASP A 57 5.59 -7.80 -15.14
CA ASP A 57 6.48 -7.67 -16.30
C ASP A 57 6.95 -6.21 -16.44
N ALA A 58 8.20 -5.93 -16.07
CA ALA A 58 8.79 -4.59 -16.07
C ALA A 58 8.61 -3.84 -17.41
N LYS A 59 8.55 -4.57 -18.55
CA LYS A 59 8.32 -3.97 -19.87
C LYS A 59 6.93 -3.36 -20.05
N LYS A 60 5.98 -3.73 -19.18
CA LYS A 60 4.59 -3.25 -19.22
C LYS A 60 4.31 -2.17 -18.19
N LEU A 61 5.29 -1.79 -17.37
CA LEU A 61 5.07 -0.88 -16.25
C LEU A 61 5.25 0.59 -16.61
N ASN A 62 5.61 0.92 -17.86
CA ASN A 62 5.75 2.30 -18.35
C ASN A 62 6.64 3.18 -17.45
N ILE A 63 7.73 2.62 -16.94
CA ILE A 63 8.76 3.36 -16.18
C ILE A 63 9.57 4.15 -17.21
N ASN A 64 9.47 5.48 -17.18
CA ASN A 64 10.05 6.36 -18.20
C ASN A 64 11.14 7.30 -17.64
N ILE A 65 11.48 7.18 -16.37
CA ILE A 65 12.47 8.01 -15.68
C ILE A 65 13.89 7.76 -16.22
N ASP A 66 14.73 8.76 -16.10
CA ASP A 66 16.14 8.66 -16.45
C ASP A 66 16.96 7.92 -15.38
N SER A 67 18.26 7.72 -15.64
CA SER A 67 19.14 6.99 -14.72
C SER A 67 19.43 7.76 -13.42
N GLU A 68 19.43 9.09 -13.44
CA GLU A 68 19.66 9.91 -12.26
C GLU A 68 18.46 9.82 -11.31
N THR A 69 17.26 9.97 -11.84
CA THR A 69 16.02 9.76 -11.09
C THR A 69 15.93 8.32 -10.56
N GLN A 70 16.30 7.32 -11.38
CA GLN A 70 16.29 5.92 -10.94
C GLN A 70 17.22 5.68 -9.74
N GLU A 71 18.45 6.26 -9.72
CA GLU A 71 19.35 6.15 -8.58
C GLU A 71 18.77 6.72 -7.28
N VAL A 72 17.99 7.80 -7.36
CA VAL A 72 17.27 8.33 -6.19
C VAL A 72 16.17 7.40 -5.74
N LEU A 73 15.32 6.96 -6.67
CA LEU A 73 14.17 6.12 -6.37
C LEU A 73 14.55 4.69 -5.92
N ASP A 74 15.75 4.22 -6.27
CA ASP A 74 16.30 2.92 -5.81
C ASP A 74 16.61 2.89 -4.30
N ASN A 75 16.62 4.05 -3.61
CA ASN A 75 16.72 4.12 -2.16
C ASN A 75 15.35 4.00 -1.46
N TYR A 76 14.29 3.81 -2.23
CA TYR A 76 12.92 3.72 -1.74
C TYR A 76 12.23 2.47 -2.28
N THR A 77 11.50 1.81 -1.41
CA THR A 77 10.57 0.75 -1.81
C THR A 77 9.19 1.37 -2.05
N ASN A 78 8.78 1.49 -3.33
CA ASN A 78 7.51 2.07 -3.74
C ASN A 78 6.48 0.98 -4.05
N ILE A 79 5.37 0.94 -3.30
CA ILE A 79 4.31 -0.07 -3.44
C ILE A 79 2.98 0.63 -3.75
N ALA A 80 2.30 0.19 -4.83
CA ALA A 80 0.94 0.61 -5.11
C ALA A 80 -0.07 -0.20 -4.29
N ILE A 81 -1.01 0.47 -3.63
CA ILE A 81 -2.06 -0.15 -2.84
C ILE A 81 -3.40 0.19 -3.48
N PHE A 82 -4.18 -0.85 -3.81
CA PHE A 82 -5.48 -0.72 -4.43
C PHE A 82 -6.57 -1.28 -3.54
N GLY A 83 -7.58 -0.45 -3.22
CA GLY A 83 -8.82 -0.89 -2.60
C GLY A 83 -9.87 -1.15 -3.68
N ILE A 84 -10.31 -2.40 -3.80
CA ILE A 84 -11.23 -2.83 -4.87
C ILE A 84 -12.64 -2.96 -4.31
N ASP A 85 -13.60 -2.26 -4.94
CA ASP A 85 -15.03 -2.51 -4.66
C ASP A 85 -15.46 -3.79 -5.39
N ASN A 86 -15.15 -4.91 -4.78
CA ASN A 86 -15.50 -6.21 -5.33
C ASN A 86 -16.55 -6.88 -4.46
N ARG A 87 -17.78 -6.95 -4.99
CA ARG A 87 -18.89 -7.68 -4.34
C ARG A 87 -18.74 -9.21 -4.43
N ASN A 88 -17.80 -9.68 -5.27
CA ASN A 88 -17.45 -11.09 -5.40
C ASN A 88 -16.04 -11.28 -4.83
N SER A 89 -15.92 -11.59 -3.55
CA SER A 89 -14.65 -11.84 -2.87
C SER A 89 -13.70 -12.70 -3.70
N GLY A 90 -12.44 -12.29 -3.78
CA GLY A 90 -11.39 -13.05 -4.46
C GLY A 90 -11.18 -12.78 -5.95
N ASN A 91 -11.95 -11.88 -6.60
CA ASN A 91 -11.66 -11.47 -7.97
C ASN A 91 -10.91 -10.14 -8.00
N TYR A 92 -9.58 -10.18 -8.03
CA TYR A 92 -8.70 -9.02 -8.06
C TYR A 92 -8.21 -8.63 -9.47
N GLU A 93 -8.68 -9.33 -10.50
CA GLU A 93 -8.26 -9.06 -11.89
C GLU A 93 -9.10 -7.99 -12.57
N SER A 94 -10.27 -7.67 -12.02
CA SER A 94 -11.22 -6.73 -12.62
C SER A 94 -11.99 -5.96 -11.55
N GLY A 95 -12.51 -4.80 -11.92
CA GLY A 95 -13.24 -3.89 -11.04
C GLY A 95 -12.59 -2.51 -11.02
N ASN A 96 -13.28 -1.53 -10.48
CA ASN A 96 -12.70 -0.20 -10.28
C ASN A 96 -11.92 -0.19 -8.96
N SER A 97 -10.73 0.40 -8.98
CA SER A 97 -10.03 0.73 -7.74
C SER A 97 -10.65 2.00 -7.14
N ASP A 98 -11.40 1.84 -6.06
CA ASP A 98 -12.04 2.95 -5.35
C ASP A 98 -11.11 3.64 -4.36
N CYS A 99 -9.99 3.00 -4.04
CA CYS A 99 -8.87 3.53 -3.29
C CYS A 99 -7.59 3.25 -4.08
N ILE A 100 -6.76 4.27 -4.26
CA ILE A 100 -5.44 4.17 -4.91
C ILE A 100 -4.47 4.90 -4.02
N MET A 101 -3.49 4.18 -3.47
CA MET A 101 -2.45 4.75 -2.63
C MET A 101 -1.07 4.32 -3.11
N ILE A 102 -0.07 5.14 -2.83
CA ILE A 102 1.34 4.84 -3.01
C ILE A 102 1.98 4.90 -1.63
N ALA A 103 2.54 3.80 -1.18
CA ALA A 103 3.40 3.74 -0.01
C ALA A 103 4.85 3.83 -0.48
N SER A 104 5.55 4.88 -0.08
CA SER A 104 6.98 5.05 -0.33
C SER A 104 7.72 4.86 0.98
N ILE A 105 8.58 3.87 1.03
CA ILE A 105 9.37 3.48 2.20
C ILE A 105 10.81 3.85 1.92
N ASN A 106 11.39 4.74 2.70
CA ASN A 106 12.84 4.98 2.66
C ASN A 106 13.56 3.77 3.24
N ASP A 107 14.40 3.11 2.45
CA ASP A 107 15.03 1.85 2.82
C ASP A 107 16.11 2.01 3.91
N ASP A 108 16.67 3.20 4.10
CA ASP A 108 17.65 3.49 5.14
C ASP A 108 16.97 3.89 6.46
N THR A 109 16.08 4.90 6.42
CA THR A 109 15.47 5.48 7.63
C THR A 109 14.26 4.70 8.11
N LYS A 110 13.63 3.87 7.25
CA LYS A 110 12.36 3.16 7.48
C LYS A 110 11.15 4.10 7.61
N GLU A 111 11.32 5.36 7.24
CA GLU A 111 10.23 6.31 7.13
C GLU A 111 9.29 5.93 5.99
N VAL A 112 7.99 6.01 6.25
CA VAL A 112 6.94 5.70 5.27
C VAL A 112 6.12 6.95 5.01
N LYS A 113 6.08 7.39 3.77
CA LYS A 113 5.16 8.43 3.28
C LYS A 113 4.04 7.78 2.47
N LEU A 114 2.80 8.17 2.73
CA LEU A 114 1.62 7.58 2.07
C LEU A 114 0.87 8.65 1.26
N VAL A 115 0.76 8.43 -0.04
CA VAL A 115 0.00 9.32 -0.94
C VAL A 115 -1.24 8.63 -1.46
N SER A 116 -2.41 9.23 -1.25
CA SER A 116 -3.65 8.80 -1.89
C SER A 116 -3.84 9.54 -3.21
N VAL A 117 -3.79 8.82 -4.32
CA VAL A 117 -4.12 9.39 -5.64
C VAL A 117 -5.62 9.34 -5.82
N TYR A 118 -6.26 10.51 -6.01
CA TYR A 118 -7.71 10.55 -6.18
C TYR A 118 -8.14 9.72 -7.38
N ARG A 119 -9.03 8.76 -7.18
CA ARG A 119 -9.49 7.81 -8.20
C ARG A 119 -10.07 8.46 -9.46
N ASP A 120 -10.65 9.66 -9.30
CA ASP A 120 -11.26 10.45 -10.37
C ASP A 120 -10.25 11.38 -11.07
N SER A 121 -8.94 11.30 -10.75
CA SER A 121 -7.88 12.07 -11.43
C SER A 121 -7.91 11.79 -12.95
N PHE A 122 -7.95 12.86 -13.75
CA PHE A 122 -8.07 12.79 -15.20
C PHE A 122 -6.69 12.65 -15.84
N LEU A 123 -6.30 11.41 -16.13
CA LEU A 123 -4.95 11.02 -16.52
C LEU A 123 -4.95 10.00 -17.67
N ALA A 124 -3.78 9.68 -18.19
CA ALA A 124 -3.58 8.64 -19.20
C ALA A 124 -3.66 7.25 -18.55
N VAL A 125 -4.66 6.44 -18.93
CA VAL A 125 -4.99 5.18 -18.23
C VAL A 125 -4.61 3.91 -18.99
N ASP A 126 -4.09 4.01 -20.20
CA ASP A 126 -3.73 2.85 -21.02
C ASP A 126 -2.55 3.18 -21.97
N ASP A 127 -2.07 2.19 -22.73
CA ASP A 127 -0.92 2.34 -23.65
C ASP A 127 -1.21 3.29 -24.83
N LYS A 128 -2.46 3.70 -25.03
CA LYS A 128 -2.87 4.68 -26.07
C LYS A 128 -3.00 6.09 -25.51
N ASP A 129 -2.57 6.30 -24.26
CA ASP A 129 -2.71 7.57 -23.54
C ASP A 129 -4.15 8.10 -23.49
N SER A 130 -5.12 7.18 -23.43
CA SER A 130 -6.53 7.55 -23.33
C SER A 130 -6.79 8.26 -22.00
N LEU A 131 -7.18 9.53 -22.07
CA LEU A 131 -7.51 10.32 -20.88
C LEU A 131 -8.86 9.89 -20.29
N ARG A 132 -8.83 9.38 -19.06
CA ARG A 132 -10.00 8.94 -18.29
C ARG A 132 -9.74 9.16 -16.80
N LYS A 133 -10.74 8.84 -15.97
CA LYS A 133 -10.53 8.70 -14.52
C LYS A 133 -9.51 7.59 -14.24
N LEU A 134 -8.57 7.83 -13.36
CA LEU A 134 -7.46 6.91 -13.08
C LEU A 134 -7.93 5.51 -12.67
N ASN A 135 -9.04 5.40 -11.93
CA ASN A 135 -9.60 4.10 -11.52
C ASN A 135 -9.94 3.18 -12.71
N ALA A 136 -10.15 3.74 -13.91
CA ALA A 136 -10.38 2.94 -15.11
C ALA A 136 -9.13 2.17 -15.57
N ALA A 137 -7.94 2.53 -15.13
CA ALA A 137 -6.71 1.79 -15.45
C ALA A 137 -6.75 0.39 -14.86
N TYR A 138 -7.20 0.26 -13.60
CA TYR A 138 -7.37 -1.05 -12.96
C TYR A 138 -8.48 -1.88 -13.64
N ALA A 139 -9.63 -1.26 -13.94
CA ALA A 139 -10.73 -1.95 -14.60
C ALA A 139 -10.38 -2.50 -15.99
N LYS A 140 -9.44 -1.85 -16.70
CA LYS A 140 -9.02 -2.23 -18.05
C LYS A 140 -7.84 -3.20 -18.08
N GLY A 141 -6.86 -2.99 -17.22
CA GLY A 141 -5.57 -3.69 -17.27
C GLY A 141 -5.20 -4.41 -15.98
N GLY A 142 -6.15 -4.53 -15.04
CA GLY A 142 -5.88 -5.09 -13.72
C GLY A 142 -4.83 -4.29 -12.95
N PRO A 143 -4.19 -4.90 -11.96
CA PRO A 143 -3.16 -4.24 -11.17
C PRO A 143 -1.96 -3.78 -12.03
N THR A 144 -1.53 -4.58 -13.02
CA THR A 144 -0.44 -4.21 -13.93
C THR A 144 -0.75 -2.92 -14.69
N GLY A 145 -1.97 -2.79 -15.23
CA GLY A 145 -2.39 -1.58 -15.94
C GLY A 145 -2.48 -0.36 -15.04
N ALA A 146 -2.92 -0.54 -13.79
CA ALA A 146 -2.99 0.53 -12.79
C ALA A 146 -1.59 1.00 -12.36
N VAL A 147 -0.66 0.09 -12.09
CA VAL A 147 0.75 0.42 -11.80
C VAL A 147 1.39 1.14 -12.98
N ALA A 148 1.20 0.64 -14.20
CA ALA A 148 1.72 1.28 -15.41
C ALA A 148 1.18 2.71 -15.60
N ALA A 149 -0.10 2.94 -15.27
CA ALA A 149 -0.69 4.27 -15.32
C ALA A 149 -0.09 5.20 -14.25
N LEU A 150 0.13 4.71 -13.03
CA LEU A 150 0.80 5.50 -11.97
C LEU A 150 2.22 5.89 -12.40
N ASN A 151 3.04 4.93 -12.82
CA ASN A 151 4.41 5.20 -13.25
C ASN A 151 4.47 6.23 -14.37
N LYS A 152 3.63 6.05 -15.40
CA LYS A 152 3.63 6.91 -16.58
C LYS A 152 3.23 8.36 -16.30
N ASN A 153 2.23 8.57 -15.44
CA ASN A 153 1.71 9.90 -15.15
C ASN A 153 2.47 10.63 -14.04
N LEU A 154 3.19 9.89 -13.20
CA LEU A 154 3.82 10.42 -11.98
C LEU A 154 5.34 10.26 -11.96
N ASP A 155 5.94 9.77 -13.06
CA ASP A 155 7.37 9.48 -13.17
C ASP A 155 7.90 8.63 -12.01
N LEU A 156 7.22 7.51 -11.73
CA LEU A 156 7.58 6.59 -10.66
C LEU A 156 8.18 5.28 -11.19
N ASN A 157 8.80 4.51 -10.30
CA ASN A 157 9.40 3.19 -10.56
C ASN A 157 8.68 2.05 -9.82
N ILE A 158 7.38 2.16 -9.61
CA ILE A 158 6.61 1.14 -8.88
C ILE A 158 6.66 -0.18 -9.66
N THR A 159 7.09 -1.24 -9.00
CA THR A 159 7.13 -2.60 -9.54
C THR A 159 6.22 -3.55 -8.78
N GLU A 160 5.74 -3.15 -7.60
CA GLU A 160 4.99 -3.99 -6.71
C GLU A 160 3.63 -3.39 -6.35
N TYR A 161 2.65 -4.27 -6.12
CA TYR A 161 1.33 -3.85 -5.68
C TYR A 161 0.76 -4.75 -4.59
N VAL A 162 -0.21 -4.20 -3.87
CA VAL A 162 -1.11 -4.91 -2.96
C VAL A 162 -2.54 -4.48 -3.27
N SER A 163 -3.41 -5.43 -3.61
CA SER A 163 -4.85 -5.19 -3.77
C SER A 163 -5.61 -5.84 -2.63
N VAL A 164 -6.51 -5.08 -2.02
CA VAL A 164 -7.37 -5.51 -0.92
C VAL A 164 -8.83 -5.24 -1.25
N ASP A 165 -9.73 -6.04 -0.73
CA ASP A 165 -11.16 -5.77 -0.80
C ASP A 165 -11.70 -5.18 0.51
N PHE A 166 -12.99 -4.87 0.54
CA PHE A 166 -13.63 -4.31 1.73
C PHE A 166 -13.69 -5.30 2.91
N ASN A 167 -13.72 -6.62 2.64
CA ASN A 167 -13.71 -7.62 3.70
C ASN A 167 -12.38 -7.58 4.45
N ALA A 168 -11.26 -7.47 3.71
CA ALA A 168 -9.94 -7.37 4.32
C ALA A 168 -9.83 -6.19 5.30
N VAL A 169 -10.41 -5.03 4.98
CA VAL A 169 -10.41 -3.87 5.89
C VAL A 169 -11.20 -4.16 7.17
N MET A 170 -12.37 -4.79 7.06
CA MET A 170 -13.17 -5.15 8.24
C MET A 170 -12.44 -6.17 9.11
N GLU A 171 -11.92 -7.22 8.49
CA GLU A 171 -11.26 -8.32 9.19
C GLU A 171 -9.99 -7.87 9.89
N VAL A 172 -9.19 -6.97 9.28
CA VAL A 172 -8.00 -6.43 9.93
C VAL A 172 -8.35 -5.63 11.17
N VAL A 173 -9.35 -4.76 11.08
CA VAL A 173 -9.78 -3.94 12.21
C VAL A 173 -10.32 -4.83 13.33
N ASP A 174 -11.14 -5.83 13.03
CA ASP A 174 -11.71 -6.75 14.02
C ASP A 174 -10.63 -7.65 14.65
N ALA A 175 -9.67 -8.13 13.87
CA ALA A 175 -8.56 -8.94 14.38
C ALA A 175 -7.64 -8.16 15.33
N LEU A 176 -7.49 -6.85 15.10
CA LEU A 176 -6.75 -5.93 16.00
C LEU A 176 -7.57 -5.52 17.23
N GLY A 177 -8.80 -6.01 17.37
CA GLY A 177 -9.70 -5.66 18.47
C GLY A 177 -10.32 -4.27 18.31
N GLY A 178 -10.41 -3.76 17.08
CA GLY A 178 -10.90 -2.43 16.73
C GLY A 178 -9.82 -1.34 16.71
N ILE A 179 -10.18 -0.19 16.17
CA ILE A 179 -9.34 1.03 16.12
C ILE A 179 -10.04 2.20 16.78
N GLU A 180 -9.28 3.20 17.21
CA GLU A 180 -9.83 4.43 17.78
C GLU A 180 -9.96 5.48 16.70
N LEU A 181 -11.19 6.03 16.55
CA LEU A 181 -11.48 7.14 15.64
C LEU A 181 -12.17 8.27 16.42
N ASP A 182 -11.84 9.51 16.07
CA ASP A 182 -12.58 10.70 16.48
C ASP A 182 -13.67 10.97 15.43
N ILE A 183 -14.90 10.74 15.79
CA ILE A 183 -16.07 10.78 14.90
C ILE A 183 -16.80 12.10 15.11
N THR A 184 -16.95 12.87 14.05
CA THR A 184 -17.71 14.11 14.05
C THR A 184 -19.21 13.82 14.20
N LYS A 185 -19.99 14.86 14.56
CA LYS A 185 -21.46 14.76 14.66
C LYS A 185 -22.09 14.39 13.32
N GLU A 186 -21.55 14.90 12.23
CA GLU A 186 -22.05 14.64 10.87
C GLU A 186 -21.78 13.21 10.45
N GLU A 187 -20.55 12.72 10.67
CA GLU A 187 -20.17 11.33 10.41
C GLU A 187 -21.01 10.35 11.22
N ALA A 188 -21.16 10.58 12.52
CA ALA A 188 -22.02 9.73 13.37
C ALA A 188 -23.47 9.66 12.85
N SER A 189 -23.95 10.77 12.27
CA SER A 189 -25.29 10.84 11.69
C SER A 189 -25.41 10.08 10.35
N ASN A 190 -24.35 9.99 9.57
CA ASN A 190 -24.39 9.43 8.21
C ASN A 190 -23.89 7.98 8.13
N MET A 191 -22.98 7.57 9.02
CA MET A 191 -22.36 6.23 8.98
C MET A 191 -23.37 5.08 9.06
N HIS A 192 -24.54 5.29 9.71
CA HIS A 192 -25.57 4.26 9.82
C HIS A 192 -26.07 3.80 8.44
N ILE A 193 -26.15 4.71 7.45
CA ILE A 193 -26.59 4.42 6.09
C ILE A 193 -25.66 3.38 5.45
N TRP A 194 -24.36 3.57 5.62
CA TRP A 194 -23.35 2.64 5.09
C TRP A 194 -23.31 1.32 5.83
N ILE A 195 -23.54 1.35 7.17
CA ILE A 195 -23.65 0.13 7.98
C ILE A 195 -24.85 -0.70 7.56
N ASP A 196 -26.01 -0.06 7.34
CA ASP A 196 -27.23 -0.73 6.93
C ASP A 196 -27.08 -1.35 5.53
N GLU A 197 -26.47 -0.63 4.56
CA GLU A 197 -26.14 -1.16 3.24
C GLU A 197 -25.23 -2.38 3.33
N MET A 198 -24.17 -2.33 4.15
CA MET A 198 -23.24 -3.44 4.32
C MET A 198 -23.91 -4.62 5.04
N ASN A 199 -24.77 -4.38 6.03
CA ASN A 199 -25.54 -5.43 6.67
C ASN A 199 -26.41 -6.19 5.65
N GLU A 200 -27.03 -5.47 4.71
CA GLU A 200 -27.84 -6.08 3.66
C GLU A 200 -26.98 -6.87 2.66
N VAL A 201 -25.91 -6.25 2.17
CA VAL A 201 -25.06 -6.84 1.09
C VAL A 201 -24.24 -8.02 1.60
N MET A 202 -23.70 -7.95 2.82
CA MET A 202 -22.77 -8.92 3.37
C MET A 202 -23.40 -9.87 4.39
N GLY A 203 -24.69 -9.68 4.71
CA GLY A 203 -25.40 -10.49 5.70
C GLY A 203 -24.86 -10.30 7.13
N THR A 204 -24.29 -9.14 7.44
CA THR A 204 -23.77 -8.79 8.76
C THR A 204 -24.85 -8.16 9.65
N HIS A 205 -24.56 -7.91 10.93
CA HIS A 205 -25.46 -7.30 11.89
C HIS A 205 -24.74 -6.17 12.66
N GLY A 206 -23.96 -5.36 11.94
CA GLY A 206 -23.25 -4.22 12.48
C GLY A 206 -24.19 -3.20 13.11
N LYS A 207 -23.76 -2.60 14.21
CA LYS A 207 -24.50 -1.54 14.91
C LYS A 207 -23.90 -0.17 14.58
N PRO A 208 -24.72 0.89 14.57
CA PRO A 208 -24.22 2.26 14.45
C PRO A 208 -23.19 2.60 15.56
N VAL A 209 -22.39 3.62 15.31
CA VAL A 209 -21.51 4.22 16.31
C VAL A 209 -22.29 4.85 17.44
N SER A 210 -21.69 5.04 18.62
CA SER A 210 -22.38 5.54 19.81
C SER A 210 -22.75 7.04 19.74
N GLY A 211 -22.22 7.77 18.75
CA GLY A 211 -22.38 9.21 18.58
C GLY A 211 -21.04 9.87 18.22
N PRO A 212 -20.93 11.19 18.30
CA PRO A 212 -19.68 11.91 18.03
C PRO A 212 -18.66 11.74 19.17
N GLY A 213 -17.38 11.96 18.83
CA GLY A 213 -16.24 11.94 19.73
C GLY A 213 -15.35 10.72 19.55
N VAL A 214 -14.27 10.69 20.31
CA VAL A 214 -13.27 9.61 20.28
C VAL A 214 -13.88 8.32 20.82
N GLN A 215 -13.86 7.28 20.00
CA GLN A 215 -14.42 5.98 20.35
C GLN A 215 -13.74 4.83 19.63
N GLN A 216 -13.80 3.65 20.24
CA GLN A 216 -13.38 2.40 19.62
C GLN A 216 -14.43 1.96 18.59
N VAL A 217 -14.00 1.71 17.35
CA VAL A 217 -14.84 1.21 16.28
C VAL A 217 -14.40 -0.18 15.84
N ASN A 218 -15.36 -1.00 15.46
CA ASN A 218 -15.13 -2.32 14.87
C ASN A 218 -14.98 -2.25 13.34
N GLY A 219 -14.73 -3.39 12.68
CA GLY A 219 -14.46 -3.45 11.24
C GLY A 219 -15.54 -2.83 10.37
N ILE A 220 -16.81 -3.16 10.62
CA ILE A 220 -17.94 -2.60 9.82
C ILE A 220 -18.10 -1.09 10.03
N GLN A 221 -17.85 -0.60 11.25
CA GLN A 221 -17.91 0.82 11.54
C GLN A 221 -16.72 1.57 10.90
N ALA A 222 -15.52 1.00 10.94
CA ALA A 222 -14.35 1.56 10.26
C ALA A 222 -14.54 1.60 8.74
N LEU A 223 -15.14 0.55 8.17
CA LEU A 223 -15.46 0.53 6.74
C LEU A 223 -16.55 1.55 6.37
N ALA A 224 -17.57 1.71 7.21
CA ALA A 224 -18.59 2.75 7.03
C ALA A 224 -17.97 4.16 7.04
N TYR A 225 -17.02 4.41 7.95
CA TYR A 225 -16.25 5.65 8.00
C TYR A 225 -15.44 5.88 6.71
N CYS A 226 -14.77 4.85 6.18
CA CYS A 226 -14.05 4.91 4.91
C CYS A 226 -14.96 5.17 3.69
N ARG A 227 -16.23 4.78 3.75
CA ARG A 227 -17.19 4.92 2.65
C ARG A 227 -18.00 6.21 2.70
N ASP A 228 -17.99 6.92 3.83
CA ASP A 228 -18.80 8.12 4.01
C ASP A 228 -18.39 9.23 3.02
N ARG A 229 -19.35 9.64 2.21
CA ARG A 229 -19.26 10.74 1.23
C ARG A 229 -20.18 11.90 1.58
N MET A 230 -21.01 11.75 2.62
CA MET A 230 -22.06 12.69 2.95
C MET A 230 -21.57 13.72 3.97
N SER A 231 -20.64 13.33 4.82
CA SER A 231 -20.01 14.19 5.82
C SER A 231 -18.80 14.91 5.23
N GLY A 232 -18.95 16.24 5.03
CA GLY A 232 -17.91 17.07 4.41
C GLY A 232 -17.93 17.13 2.89
N GLY A 233 -18.88 16.45 2.23
CA GLY A 233 -19.38 16.78 0.90
C GLY A 233 -18.61 16.36 -0.34
N ASP A 234 -17.46 15.69 -0.27
CA ASP A 234 -16.75 15.27 -1.48
C ASP A 234 -15.88 14.01 -1.34
N ASP A 235 -15.34 13.56 -2.47
CA ASP A 235 -14.46 12.37 -2.56
C ASP A 235 -13.10 12.58 -1.88
N PHE A 236 -12.68 13.84 -1.63
CA PHE A 236 -11.43 14.19 -0.96
C PHE A 236 -11.46 13.79 0.52
N HIS A 237 -12.54 14.12 1.23
CA HIS A 237 -12.73 13.73 2.64
C HIS A 237 -12.87 12.21 2.79
N ARG A 238 -13.50 11.54 1.82
CA ARG A 238 -13.51 10.07 1.82
C ARG A 238 -12.09 9.50 1.76
N THR A 239 -11.27 10.02 0.88
CA THR A 239 -9.89 9.58 0.70
C THR A 239 -9.04 9.89 1.94
N GLU A 240 -9.27 11.02 2.60
CA GLU A 240 -8.66 11.36 3.89
C GLU A 240 -9.04 10.35 4.98
N ARG A 241 -10.33 10.01 5.11
CA ARG A 241 -10.80 8.99 6.06
C ARG A 241 -10.15 7.62 5.83
N GLN A 242 -9.94 7.25 4.57
CA GLN A 242 -9.23 6.01 4.24
C GLN A 242 -7.78 6.04 4.75
N ARG A 243 -7.06 7.17 4.60
CA ARG A 243 -5.71 7.34 5.14
C ARG A 243 -5.68 7.27 6.66
N ILE A 244 -6.64 7.93 7.33
CA ILE A 244 -6.78 7.89 8.79
C ILE A 244 -6.93 6.43 9.27
N VAL A 245 -7.83 5.66 8.64
CA VAL A 245 -8.05 4.25 9.01
C VAL A 245 -6.80 3.41 8.77
N VAL A 246 -6.10 3.59 7.64
CA VAL A 246 -4.83 2.90 7.37
C VAL A 246 -3.78 3.25 8.43
N GLY A 247 -3.63 4.52 8.77
CA GLY A 247 -2.72 4.97 9.83
C GLY A 247 -3.02 4.32 11.18
N LYS A 248 -4.31 4.27 11.56
CA LYS A 248 -4.75 3.63 12.81
C LYS A 248 -4.55 2.11 12.83
N ILE A 249 -4.74 1.46 11.69
CA ILE A 249 -4.42 0.02 11.53
C ILE A 249 -2.92 -0.21 11.74
N VAL A 250 -2.05 0.58 11.08
CA VAL A 250 -0.59 0.46 11.22
C VAL A 250 -0.15 0.70 12.66
N GLU A 251 -0.64 1.78 13.31
CA GLU A 251 -0.36 2.09 14.71
C GLU A 251 -0.73 0.91 15.64
N LYS A 252 -1.91 0.32 15.44
CA LYS A 252 -2.41 -0.78 16.23
C LYS A 252 -1.65 -2.09 15.96
N ALA A 253 -1.31 -2.37 14.70
CA ALA A 253 -0.56 -3.55 14.30
C ALA A 253 0.86 -3.55 14.87
N LYS A 254 1.54 -2.40 14.97
CA LYS A 254 2.87 -2.27 15.61
C LYS A 254 2.86 -2.65 17.09
N GLN A 255 1.72 -2.50 17.77
CA GLN A 255 1.54 -2.82 19.19
C GLN A 255 1.02 -4.25 19.42
N ALA A 256 0.55 -4.93 18.36
CA ALA A 256 -0.04 -6.25 18.46
C ALA A 256 0.99 -7.31 18.90
N ASP A 257 0.54 -8.29 19.67
CA ASP A 257 1.34 -9.46 20.02
C ASP A 257 1.41 -10.46 18.84
N ILE A 258 2.32 -11.43 18.98
CA ILE A 258 2.58 -12.41 17.92
C ILE A 258 1.35 -13.29 17.60
N LEU A 259 0.47 -13.53 18.58
CA LEU A 259 -0.74 -14.34 18.37
C LEU A 259 -1.77 -13.56 17.58
N THR A 260 -1.98 -12.29 17.92
CA THR A 260 -2.83 -11.35 17.16
C THR A 260 -2.33 -11.17 15.73
N LEU A 261 -1.02 -10.97 15.54
CA LEU A 261 -0.44 -10.87 14.20
C LEU A 261 -0.61 -12.17 13.40
N ASN A 262 -0.50 -13.32 14.04
CA ASN A 262 -0.75 -14.60 13.38
C ASN A 262 -2.22 -14.80 12.97
N ASP A 263 -3.17 -14.43 13.82
CA ASP A 263 -4.60 -14.47 13.52
C ASP A 263 -4.94 -13.50 12.35
N LEU A 264 -4.33 -12.33 12.37
CA LEU A 264 -4.45 -11.32 11.31
C LEU A 264 -3.96 -11.87 9.95
N VAL A 265 -2.79 -12.52 9.93
CA VAL A 265 -2.26 -13.19 8.73
C VAL A 265 -3.23 -14.26 8.21
N ASP A 266 -3.80 -15.07 9.09
CA ASP A 266 -4.72 -16.13 8.69
C ASP A 266 -6.03 -15.62 8.07
N LYS A 267 -6.53 -14.49 8.55
CA LYS A 267 -7.76 -13.87 8.09
C LYS A 267 -7.57 -13.04 6.83
N LEU A 268 -6.50 -12.24 6.79
CA LEU A 268 -6.27 -11.28 5.71
C LEU A 268 -5.69 -11.89 4.43
N PHE A 269 -4.78 -12.86 4.57
CA PHE A 269 -4.02 -13.33 3.40
C PHE A 269 -4.90 -13.90 2.28
N PRO A 270 -6.04 -14.56 2.53
CA PRO A 270 -6.96 -14.96 1.48
C PRO A 270 -7.57 -13.78 0.71
N ASP A 271 -7.73 -12.62 1.36
CA ASP A 271 -8.38 -11.43 0.84
C ASP A 271 -7.37 -10.35 0.37
N ILE A 272 -6.15 -10.79 0.04
CA ILE A 272 -5.07 -9.97 -0.53
C ILE A 272 -4.60 -10.60 -1.83
N SER A 273 -4.44 -9.75 -2.86
CA SER A 273 -3.71 -10.09 -4.10
C SER A 273 -2.47 -9.21 -4.21
N THR A 274 -1.31 -9.79 -4.51
CA THR A 274 -0.05 -9.05 -4.57
C THR A 274 0.94 -9.64 -5.56
N SER A 275 1.83 -8.80 -6.08
CA SER A 275 3.03 -9.18 -6.83
C SER A 275 4.24 -9.44 -5.93
N LEU A 276 4.22 -8.96 -4.68
CA LEU A 276 5.31 -9.16 -3.74
C LEU A 276 5.67 -10.64 -3.59
N SER A 277 6.94 -10.96 -3.79
CA SER A 277 7.45 -12.32 -3.53
C SER A 277 7.41 -12.65 -2.03
N THR A 278 7.46 -13.93 -1.72
CA THR A 278 7.59 -14.42 -0.33
C THR A 278 8.77 -13.75 0.39
N THR A 279 9.90 -13.54 -0.30
CA THR A 279 11.11 -12.94 0.29
C THR A 279 10.88 -11.47 0.63
N GLU A 280 10.22 -10.72 -0.25
CA GLU A 280 9.88 -9.31 -0.02
C GLU A 280 8.90 -9.16 1.15
N ILE A 281 7.83 -9.98 1.18
CA ILE A 281 6.88 -9.98 2.30
C ILE A 281 7.58 -10.26 3.63
N LEU A 282 8.50 -11.24 3.67
CA LEU A 282 9.26 -11.55 4.88
C LEU A 282 10.25 -10.43 5.23
N GLY A 283 10.85 -9.80 4.25
CA GLY A 283 11.71 -8.62 4.44
C GLY A 283 10.94 -7.47 5.08
N LEU A 284 9.78 -7.11 4.51
CA LEU A 284 8.92 -6.07 5.08
C LEU A 284 8.44 -6.43 6.50
N ALA A 285 8.04 -7.67 6.73
CA ALA A 285 7.58 -8.14 8.05
C ALA A 285 8.69 -8.11 9.11
N ALA A 286 9.94 -8.37 8.74
CA ALA A 286 11.08 -8.36 9.66
C ALA A 286 11.32 -6.96 10.26
N HIS A 287 11.02 -5.90 9.51
CA HIS A 287 11.21 -4.50 9.89
C HIS A 287 9.92 -3.79 10.33
N VAL A 288 8.79 -4.52 10.50
CA VAL A 288 7.47 -3.93 10.77
C VAL A 288 7.44 -2.96 11.96
N LYS A 289 8.26 -3.19 12.98
CA LYS A 289 8.36 -2.31 14.15
C LYS A 289 9.23 -1.07 13.94
N GLU A 290 10.07 -1.08 12.91
CA GLU A 290 10.99 0.00 12.58
C GLU A 290 10.33 1.04 11.66
N TYR A 291 9.33 0.63 10.87
CA TYR A 291 8.62 1.55 9.99
C TYR A 291 7.90 2.64 10.79
N GLU A 292 8.07 3.87 10.36
CA GLU A 292 7.41 5.04 10.92
C GLU A 292 6.57 5.73 9.85
N LEU A 293 5.25 5.81 10.06
CA LEU A 293 4.37 6.56 9.17
C LEU A 293 4.57 8.04 9.47
N ALA A 294 5.35 8.72 8.63
CA ALA A 294 5.75 10.09 8.83
C ALA A 294 4.65 11.07 8.44
N ASP A 295 4.06 10.89 7.26
CA ASP A 295 2.99 11.77 6.77
C ASP A 295 2.07 11.05 5.77
N THR A 296 0.88 11.65 5.55
CA THR A 296 -0.11 11.15 4.60
C THR A 296 -0.77 12.29 3.84
N GLN A 297 -0.71 12.27 2.51
CA GLN A 297 -1.24 13.33 1.65
C GLN A 297 -2.20 12.82 0.58
N GLY A 298 -3.04 13.72 0.05
CA GLY A 298 -3.87 13.48 -1.13
C GLY A 298 -3.24 14.11 -2.36
N TRP A 299 -3.26 13.43 -3.49
CA TRP A 299 -2.74 13.91 -4.77
C TRP A 299 -3.83 13.90 -5.86
N PRO A 300 -3.94 14.87 -6.78
CA PRO A 300 -3.06 16.03 -7.00
C PRO A 300 -3.08 17.04 -5.86
N PHE A 301 -1.97 17.72 -5.62
CA PHE A 301 -1.87 18.79 -4.62
C PHE A 301 -2.56 20.07 -5.11
N GLN A 302 -2.35 20.44 -6.40
CA GLN A 302 -2.97 21.56 -7.06
C GLN A 302 -3.98 21.06 -8.08
N LEU A 303 -5.24 21.31 -7.83
CA LEU A 303 -6.32 20.72 -8.61
C LEU A 303 -7.51 21.67 -8.78
N ASP A 304 -8.32 21.32 -9.78
CA ASP A 304 -9.70 21.76 -9.92
C ASP A 304 -10.59 20.57 -10.29
N THR A 305 -11.89 20.76 -10.30
CA THR A 305 -12.85 19.75 -10.73
C THR A 305 -13.55 20.19 -12.01
N LYS A 306 -13.85 19.22 -12.88
CA LYS A 306 -14.58 19.51 -14.11
C LYS A 306 -15.63 18.44 -14.43
N MET A 307 -16.80 18.87 -14.82
CA MET A 307 -17.79 17.98 -15.43
C MET A 307 -17.43 17.78 -16.91
N MET A 308 -17.13 16.56 -17.27
CA MET A 308 -16.87 16.15 -18.64
C MET A 308 -18.16 15.61 -19.30
N GLU A 309 -18.04 15.03 -20.51
CA GLU A 309 -19.16 14.35 -21.15
C GLU A 309 -19.70 13.19 -20.30
N LYS A 310 -20.98 12.83 -20.53
CA LYS A 310 -21.70 11.82 -19.71
C LYS A 310 -20.96 10.49 -19.54
N SER A 311 -20.15 10.08 -20.52
CA SER A 311 -19.37 8.84 -20.49
C SER A 311 -18.18 8.88 -19.51
N ILE A 312 -17.76 10.06 -19.04
CA ILE A 312 -16.66 10.26 -18.11
C ILE A 312 -17.18 10.80 -16.77
N GLY A 313 -18.10 11.78 -16.81
CA GLY A 313 -18.66 12.41 -15.60
C GLY A 313 -17.74 13.46 -14.98
N ALA A 314 -17.87 13.69 -13.69
CA ALA A 314 -17.02 14.62 -12.96
C ALA A 314 -15.60 14.03 -12.79
N VAL A 315 -14.58 14.86 -13.02
CA VAL A 315 -13.16 14.49 -12.91
C VAL A 315 -12.42 15.46 -12.00
N VAL A 316 -11.35 14.97 -11.38
CA VAL A 316 -10.32 15.76 -10.70
C VAL A 316 -9.23 16.06 -11.72
N VAL A 317 -8.95 17.31 -11.95
CA VAL A 317 -7.96 17.77 -12.93
C VAL A 317 -6.73 18.26 -12.17
N PRO A 318 -5.55 17.63 -12.32
CA PRO A 318 -4.32 18.30 -11.94
C PRO A 318 -4.18 19.54 -12.82
N THR A 319 -4.24 20.73 -12.23
CA THR A 319 -4.31 21.99 -12.98
C THR A 319 -3.02 22.31 -13.74
N ASP A 320 -1.92 21.76 -13.25
CA ASP A 320 -0.64 21.59 -13.93
C ASP A 320 -0.02 20.26 -13.48
N LEU A 321 0.01 19.28 -14.39
CA LEU A 321 0.51 17.96 -14.04
C LEU A 321 2.02 17.99 -13.75
N GLU A 322 2.79 18.78 -14.49
CA GLU A 322 4.24 18.90 -14.30
C GLU A 322 4.57 19.41 -12.89
N THR A 323 3.95 20.51 -12.47
CA THR A 323 4.09 21.02 -11.09
C THR A 323 3.64 20.01 -10.04
N ASN A 324 2.53 19.30 -10.27
CA ASN A 324 2.05 18.29 -9.34
C ASN A 324 2.99 17.08 -9.22
N VAL A 325 3.71 16.72 -10.27
CA VAL A 325 4.71 15.65 -10.26
C VAL A 325 5.99 16.11 -9.58
N ASP A 326 6.47 17.32 -9.85
CA ASP A 326 7.59 17.92 -9.12
C ASP A 326 7.33 17.94 -7.60
N LEU A 327 6.18 18.48 -7.18
CA LEU A 327 5.77 18.47 -5.78
C LEU A 327 5.66 17.06 -5.19
N LEU A 328 5.26 16.05 -5.98
CA LEU A 328 5.19 14.66 -5.54
C LEU A 328 6.58 14.09 -5.28
N HIS A 329 7.53 14.32 -6.19
CA HIS A 329 8.91 13.85 -6.03
C HIS A 329 9.59 14.53 -4.86
N ARG A 330 9.37 15.83 -4.68
CA ARG A 330 9.85 16.55 -3.51
C ARG A 330 9.24 16.00 -2.21
N TYR A 331 7.95 15.73 -2.20
CA TYR A 331 7.28 15.17 -1.03
C TYR A 331 7.73 13.74 -0.69
N LEU A 332 7.82 12.85 -1.69
CA LEU A 332 8.14 11.44 -1.45
C LEU A 332 9.64 11.18 -1.25
N PHE A 333 10.49 11.87 -2.01
CA PHE A 333 11.89 11.52 -2.19
C PHE A 333 12.85 12.64 -1.80
N ASP A 334 12.34 13.76 -1.31
CA ASP A 334 13.10 14.97 -0.94
C ASP A 334 13.94 15.53 -2.12
N VAL A 335 13.49 15.33 -3.36
CA VAL A 335 14.10 15.86 -4.58
C VAL A 335 13.60 17.29 -4.82
N GLU A 336 14.48 18.26 -4.76
CA GLU A 336 14.15 19.65 -5.10
C GLU A 336 14.23 19.87 -6.61
N ASP A 337 13.27 20.64 -7.16
CA ASP A 337 13.23 21.06 -8.57
C ASP A 337 13.29 19.84 -9.54
N TYR A 338 12.44 18.84 -9.33
CA TYR A 338 12.37 17.66 -10.19
C TYR A 338 11.96 18.02 -11.62
N GLU A 339 12.83 17.73 -12.59
CA GLU A 339 12.51 17.91 -14.00
C GLU A 339 11.70 16.71 -14.55
N THR A 340 10.42 16.94 -14.82
CA THR A 340 9.52 15.90 -15.33
C THR A 340 9.92 15.39 -16.70
N THR A 341 9.63 14.11 -16.97
CA THR A 341 9.90 13.49 -18.28
C THR A 341 9.07 14.10 -19.39
N ASP A 342 9.53 13.92 -20.64
CA ASP A 342 8.75 14.33 -21.82
C ASP A 342 7.38 13.67 -21.85
N LYS A 343 7.24 12.46 -21.29
CA LYS A 343 5.95 11.77 -21.22
C LYS A 343 4.96 12.51 -20.30
N VAL A 344 5.38 12.94 -19.12
CA VAL A 344 4.54 13.76 -18.22
C VAL A 344 4.19 15.08 -18.87
N LYS A 345 5.14 15.76 -19.55
CA LYS A 345 4.90 17.00 -20.30
C LYS A 345 3.85 16.82 -21.41
N GLU A 346 3.92 15.73 -22.17
CA GLU A 346 2.91 15.38 -23.19
C GLU A 346 1.52 15.18 -22.58
N ILE A 347 1.43 14.43 -21.46
CA ILE A 347 0.17 14.17 -20.78
C ILE A 347 -0.38 15.46 -20.16
N SER A 348 0.45 16.29 -19.52
CA SER A 348 0.08 17.60 -18.97
C SER A 348 -0.61 18.47 -20.02
N LYS A 349 0.03 18.60 -21.18
CA LYS A 349 -0.52 19.33 -22.32
C LYS A 349 -1.84 18.72 -22.82
N ALA A 350 -1.94 17.40 -22.89
CA ALA A 350 -3.15 16.70 -23.33
C ALA A 350 -4.32 16.91 -22.35
N VAL A 351 -4.05 16.82 -21.02
CA VAL A 351 -5.03 17.09 -19.95
C VAL A 351 -5.52 18.54 -20.04
N SER A 352 -4.59 19.51 -20.12
CA SER A 352 -4.93 20.93 -20.24
C SER A 352 -5.75 21.22 -21.48
N ASN A 353 -5.35 20.71 -22.65
CA ASN A 353 -6.10 20.87 -23.90
C ASN A 353 -7.52 20.27 -23.82
N ARG A 354 -7.66 19.10 -23.19
CA ARG A 354 -8.94 18.38 -23.10
C ARG A 354 -9.89 18.98 -22.06
N THR A 355 -9.32 19.53 -20.99
CA THR A 355 -10.10 20.11 -19.89
C THR A 355 -10.24 21.62 -19.98
N GLY A 356 -9.32 22.30 -20.67
CA GLY A 356 -9.20 23.76 -20.66
C GLY A 356 -8.78 24.32 -19.30
N LYS A 357 -8.19 23.49 -18.44
CA LYS A 357 -7.71 23.88 -17.11
C LYS A 357 -6.18 24.02 -17.11
N THR A 358 -5.70 25.03 -16.40
CA THR A 358 -4.28 25.37 -16.25
C THR A 358 -3.99 25.70 -14.78
N ALA A 359 -2.75 25.96 -14.43
CA ALA A 359 -2.35 26.37 -13.08
C ALA A 359 -3.17 27.57 -12.54
N ALA A 360 -3.59 28.49 -13.41
CA ALA A 360 -4.42 29.64 -13.02
C ALA A 360 -5.85 29.25 -12.58
N ASP A 361 -6.30 28.04 -12.89
CA ASP A 361 -7.62 27.51 -12.55
C ASP A 361 -7.63 26.70 -11.23
N THR A 362 -6.52 26.67 -10.48
CA THR A 362 -6.43 25.93 -9.22
C THR A 362 -7.44 26.46 -8.20
N THR A 363 -8.38 25.59 -7.81
CA THR A 363 -9.39 25.89 -6.80
C THR A 363 -9.08 25.24 -5.43
N ARG A 364 -8.23 24.22 -5.43
CA ARG A 364 -7.72 23.58 -4.21
C ARG A 364 -6.21 23.41 -4.33
N ASP A 365 -5.51 23.93 -3.35
CA ASP A 365 -4.06 23.79 -3.18
C ASP A 365 -3.79 23.20 -1.81
N THR A 366 -3.24 21.99 -1.80
CA THR A 366 -2.83 21.26 -0.59
C THR A 366 -1.33 20.96 -0.64
N ASN A 367 -0.55 21.88 -1.23
CA ASN A 367 0.90 21.73 -1.33
C ASN A 367 1.50 21.49 0.08
N PRO A 368 2.07 20.31 0.34
CA PRO A 368 2.58 19.93 1.65
C PRO A 368 3.68 20.87 2.14
N LEU A 369 4.47 21.43 1.23
CA LEU A 369 5.59 22.32 1.55
C LEU A 369 5.14 23.68 2.12
N VAL A 370 3.94 24.13 1.77
CA VAL A 370 3.38 25.37 2.31
C VAL A 370 2.77 25.13 3.69
N GLN A 371 2.24 23.94 3.92
CA GLN A 371 1.65 23.56 5.21
C GLN A 371 2.71 23.40 6.30
N ASP A 372 3.88 22.82 5.96
CA ASP A 372 5.00 22.67 6.89
C ASP A 372 5.60 24.02 7.28
N ALA A 373 5.73 24.96 6.35
CA ALA A 373 6.18 26.32 6.63
C ALA A 373 5.24 27.07 7.59
N ALA A 374 3.91 26.93 7.40
CA ALA A 374 2.92 27.56 8.27
C ALA A 374 2.87 26.92 9.67
N ALA A 375 3.10 25.61 9.78
CA ALA A 375 3.20 24.91 11.05
C ALA A 375 4.46 25.29 11.84
N ALA A 376 5.59 25.52 11.17
CA ALA A 376 6.82 25.98 11.80
C ALA A 376 6.72 27.40 12.36
N GLU A 377 6.03 28.32 11.65
CA GLU A 377 5.81 29.69 12.12
C GLU A 377 4.85 29.79 13.32
N THR A 378 3.99 28.78 13.55
CA THR A 378 3.05 28.79 14.71
C THR A 378 3.66 28.18 15.98
N THR A 379 4.87 27.64 15.92
CA THR A 379 5.59 27.01 17.04
C THR A 379 6.73 27.88 17.61
N GLU A 380 6.99 29.06 17.05
CA GLU A 380 7.85 30.12 17.63
C GLU A 380 6.98 31.16 18.40
#